data_3252cbc02842473d48c4c10a295cdfe2
#
_entry.id   3252cbc02842473d48c4c10a295cdfe2
#
_cell.length_a   1.000
_cell.length_b   1.000
_cell.length_c   1.000
_cell.angle_alpha   90.00
_cell.angle_beta   90.00
_cell.angle_gamma   90.00
#
_symmetry.space_group_name_H-M   'P 1'
#
loop_
_entity.id
_entity.type
_entity.pdbx_description
1 polymer ?
#
loop_
_entity_poly.entity_id
_entity_poly.type
_entity_poly.pdbx_seq_one_letter_code
_entity_poly.pdbx_strand_id
1 'polypeptide(L)'
;MARSASRLAPEKQLLYEQIVDALQALFGVHPGYRAVHAKGIVCEGTFNPAPTAASVSRAPHLQDTSVPVTVRFSDFAGVPTVPDGDPLASPRGMAIKFHLPGGIVTDIVAQSYDGFPVRTAEEFLVFVRALAASGPEVPSPTPLADFLASHPQAKRFAEAPKPVPASFATESYYGVNAFRFTNREGVSRAGRYRVRPEAGEEHLDAAEAARRPESFLFEELRERLLRGPARFRLLVQLADEGDPIDDGSLPWPEGRRQVELGTIAVTSRLADNVAVERRLLFDPARLVDGIEVSEDPLPLARSAVYAVAYRRRNDEIQVEVRGVHLCCQGCVDAVDAAVKNVAGVASRCDIEKKTVALTARDGAAAQKALDAIAAAGFHGSTDNARLAMQAASSIPRGRVKRLKVSGIHNCCDLCCEAIKEAIATVDGVTADTATPGATTFEVTGDFPAAALVKALNAAGFSAQVRP
;
A
#
# COMPACT_ATOMS: atom_id res chain seq x y z
N MET A 1 -3.40 26.04 22.51
CA MET A 1 -4.16 26.72 21.44
C MET A 1 -3.94 25.95 20.16
N ALA A 2 -4.97 25.26 19.66
CA ALA A 2 -4.90 24.51 18.42
C ALA A 2 -4.73 25.50 17.25
N ARG A 3 -3.58 25.47 16.57
CA ARG A 3 -3.43 26.18 15.30
C ARG A 3 -4.43 25.59 14.30
N SER A 4 -5.33 26.43 13.85
CA SER A 4 -6.25 26.17 12.75
C SER A 4 -5.44 25.55 11.60
N ALA A 5 -5.80 24.31 11.19
CA ALA A 5 -5.30 23.73 9.97
C ALA A 5 -5.70 24.67 8.83
N SER A 6 -4.75 25.48 8.33
CA SER A 6 -4.99 26.32 7.17
C SER A 6 -5.38 25.37 6.01
N ARG A 7 -6.56 25.57 5.41
CA ARG A 7 -6.94 24.85 4.20
C ARG A 7 -5.85 25.09 3.15
N LEU A 8 -5.22 24.01 2.71
CA LEU A 8 -4.27 24.05 1.59
C LEU A 8 -4.97 24.71 0.38
N ALA A 9 -4.21 25.48 -0.41
CA ALA A 9 -4.70 26.00 -1.65
C ALA A 9 -5.22 24.86 -2.55
N PRO A 10 -6.35 25.02 -3.26
CA PRO A 10 -6.96 23.94 -4.07
C PRO A 10 -5.97 23.29 -5.04
N GLU A 11 -5.07 24.05 -5.63
CA GLU A 11 -4.04 23.56 -6.55
C GLU A 11 -3.05 22.60 -5.88
N LYS A 12 -2.62 22.89 -4.65
CA LYS A 12 -1.73 22.00 -3.87
C LYS A 12 -2.46 20.74 -3.44
N GLN A 13 -3.73 20.85 -3.06
CA GLN A 13 -4.54 19.67 -2.73
C GLN A 13 -4.65 18.73 -3.94
N LEU A 14 -4.89 19.27 -5.12
CA LEU A 14 -4.96 18.54 -6.38
C LEU A 14 -3.62 17.84 -6.70
N LEU A 15 -2.49 18.53 -6.50
CA LEU A 15 -1.15 17.94 -6.70
C LEU A 15 -0.95 16.68 -5.85
N TYR A 16 -1.28 16.74 -4.55
CA TYR A 16 -1.08 15.61 -3.64
C TYR A 16 -2.00 14.43 -3.96
N GLU A 17 -3.22 14.70 -4.42
CA GLU A 17 -4.13 13.66 -4.94
C GLU A 17 -3.58 13.01 -6.22
N GLN A 18 -3.05 13.81 -7.16
CA GLN A 18 -2.41 13.31 -8.38
C GLN A 18 -1.16 12.46 -8.11
N ILE A 19 -0.39 12.77 -7.07
CA ILE A 19 0.75 11.94 -6.67
C ILE A 19 0.27 10.55 -6.22
N VAL A 20 -0.78 10.48 -5.39
CA VAL A 20 -1.33 9.19 -4.97
C VAL A 20 -1.93 8.44 -6.15
N ASP A 21 -2.60 9.12 -7.09
CA ASP A 21 -3.11 8.51 -8.32
C ASP A 21 -1.99 7.93 -9.19
N ALA A 22 -0.88 8.67 -9.36
CA ALA A 22 0.27 8.22 -10.12
C ALA A 22 0.96 7.00 -9.49
N LEU A 23 1.09 6.96 -8.17
CA LEU A 23 1.61 5.80 -7.43
C LEU A 23 0.70 4.58 -7.58
N GLN A 24 -0.63 4.78 -7.53
CA GLN A 24 -1.59 3.72 -7.76
C GLN A 24 -1.65 3.25 -9.23
N ALA A 25 -1.37 4.13 -10.18
CA ALA A 25 -1.22 3.75 -11.60
C ALA A 25 0.04 2.89 -11.81
N LEU A 26 1.12 3.20 -11.09
CA LEU A 26 2.39 2.46 -11.18
C LEU A 26 2.31 1.05 -10.55
N PHE A 27 1.74 0.94 -9.35
CA PHE A 27 1.77 -0.29 -8.54
C PHE A 27 0.45 -1.06 -8.50
N GLY A 28 -0.60 -0.53 -9.12
CA GLY A 28 -1.97 -1.03 -8.96
C GLY A 28 -2.65 -0.47 -7.70
N VAL A 29 -3.97 -0.62 -7.67
CA VAL A 29 -4.77 -0.25 -6.51
C VAL A 29 -4.95 -1.49 -5.62
N HIS A 30 -4.44 -1.40 -4.40
CA HIS A 30 -4.57 -2.45 -3.39
C HIS A 30 -5.39 -1.92 -2.21
N PRO A 31 -6.71 -2.22 -2.16
CA PRO A 31 -7.60 -1.70 -1.13
C PRO A 31 -7.12 -2.03 0.29
N GLY A 32 -7.12 -1.03 1.16
CA GLY A 32 -6.65 -1.18 2.56
C GLY A 32 -5.15 -1.07 2.75
N TYR A 33 -4.35 -1.05 1.67
CA TYR A 33 -2.90 -0.89 1.72
C TYR A 33 -2.45 0.52 1.37
N ARG A 34 -1.19 0.85 1.69
CA ARG A 34 -0.54 2.09 1.28
C ARG A 34 -0.26 2.07 -0.22
N ALA A 35 -0.30 3.24 -0.86
CA ALA A 35 0.02 3.37 -2.29
C ALA A 35 1.50 3.10 -2.59
N VAL A 36 2.38 3.21 -1.58
CA VAL A 36 3.79 2.86 -1.59
C VAL A 36 4.15 2.34 -0.20
N HIS A 37 5.15 1.49 -0.08
CA HIS A 37 5.44 0.75 1.16
C HIS A 37 4.25 -0.09 1.64
N ALA A 38 3.58 -0.82 0.74
CA ALA A 38 2.37 -1.57 1.04
C ALA A 38 2.64 -2.77 1.97
N LYS A 39 3.70 -3.54 1.71
CA LYS A 39 4.11 -4.67 2.53
C LYS A 39 4.91 -4.19 3.73
N GLY A 40 4.46 -4.46 4.94
CA GLY A 40 5.09 -3.97 6.16
C GLY A 40 4.79 -4.79 7.42
N ILE A 41 5.56 -4.51 8.46
CA ILE A 41 5.40 -5.09 9.79
C ILE A 41 5.53 -4.00 10.84
N VAL A 42 4.57 -3.97 11.77
CA VAL A 42 4.53 -3.03 12.89
C VAL A 42 5.01 -3.72 14.16
N CYS A 43 5.96 -3.07 14.82
CA CYS A 43 6.58 -3.53 16.04
C CYS A 43 6.45 -2.48 17.15
N GLU A 44 6.54 -2.93 18.38
CA GLU A 44 6.67 -2.10 19.56
C GLU A 44 8.10 -2.12 20.08
N GLY A 45 8.45 -1.08 20.83
CA GLY A 45 9.74 -0.99 21.44
C GLY A 45 9.86 0.20 22.39
N THR A 46 11.08 0.52 22.76
CA THR A 46 11.44 1.66 23.59
C THR A 46 12.57 2.45 22.95
N PHE A 47 12.53 3.75 23.14
CA PHE A 47 13.65 4.64 22.84
C PHE A 47 14.26 5.13 24.16
N ASN A 48 15.58 4.92 24.30
CA ASN A 48 16.36 5.38 25.42
C ASN A 48 17.29 6.51 24.95
N PRO A 49 17.06 7.76 25.35
CA PRO A 49 17.88 8.88 24.93
C PRO A 49 19.32 8.78 25.46
N ALA A 50 20.27 9.18 24.64
CA ALA A 50 21.67 9.29 25.04
C ALA A 50 21.89 10.62 25.83
N PRO A 51 22.87 10.68 26.73
CA PRO A 51 23.19 11.94 27.46
C PRO A 51 23.53 13.12 26.52
N THR A 52 24.01 12.82 25.33
CA THR A 52 24.36 13.82 24.30
C THR A 52 23.14 14.43 23.62
N ALA A 53 21.97 13.80 23.65
CA ALA A 53 20.79 14.21 22.91
C ALA A 53 20.25 15.59 23.31
N ALA A 54 20.25 15.90 24.60
CA ALA A 54 19.78 17.17 25.14
C ALA A 54 20.64 18.36 24.66
N SER A 55 21.92 18.14 24.31
CA SER A 55 22.79 19.18 23.74
C SER A 55 22.41 19.55 22.30
N VAL A 56 21.65 18.66 21.61
CA VAL A 56 21.20 18.87 20.24
C VAL A 56 19.81 19.51 20.22
N SER A 57 18.88 19.02 21.04
CA SER A 57 17.50 19.51 21.02
C SER A 57 16.84 19.42 22.39
N ARG A 58 15.96 20.39 22.69
CA ARG A 58 15.10 20.38 23.88
C ARG A 58 13.84 19.51 23.70
N ALA A 59 13.71 18.80 22.59
CA ALA A 59 12.56 17.94 22.33
C ALA A 59 12.34 16.91 23.46
N PRO A 60 11.10 16.68 23.93
CA PRO A 60 10.85 15.89 25.14
C PRO A 60 11.40 14.47 25.12
N HIS A 61 11.37 13.79 23.95
CA HIS A 61 11.92 12.43 23.80
C HIS A 61 13.46 12.38 23.76
N LEU A 62 14.13 13.53 23.64
CA LEU A 62 15.59 13.65 23.65
C LEU A 62 16.13 14.09 25.01
N GLN A 63 15.30 14.03 26.06
CA GLN A 63 15.67 14.27 27.45
C GLN A 63 15.90 12.92 28.18
N ASP A 64 16.10 12.94 29.46
CA ASP A 64 16.58 11.79 30.25
C ASP A 64 15.56 10.64 30.46
N THR A 65 14.40 10.68 29.80
CA THR A 65 13.34 9.70 30.05
C THR A 65 13.11 8.82 28.83
N SER A 66 13.16 7.49 29.04
CA SER A 66 12.77 6.52 28.00
C SER A 66 11.31 6.69 27.60
N VAL A 67 11.03 6.54 26.32
CA VAL A 67 9.67 6.64 25.77
C VAL A 67 9.31 5.40 24.94
N PRO A 68 8.04 4.93 24.96
CA PRO A 68 7.58 3.89 24.08
C PRO A 68 7.66 4.33 22.62
N VAL A 69 7.96 3.39 21.74
CA VAL A 69 7.93 3.62 20.28
C VAL A 69 7.12 2.56 19.56
N THR A 70 6.50 2.98 18.46
CA THR A 70 5.99 2.08 17.43
C THR A 70 6.92 2.19 16.23
N VAL A 71 7.46 1.06 15.79
CA VAL A 71 8.39 1.00 14.65
C VAL A 71 7.75 0.20 13.53
N ARG A 72 7.82 0.71 12.32
CA ARG A 72 7.35 0.00 11.13
C ARG A 72 8.48 -0.21 10.15
N PHE A 73 8.72 -1.47 9.79
CA PHE A 73 9.58 -1.84 8.66
C PHE A 73 8.73 -2.17 7.43
N SER A 74 9.27 -1.95 6.23
CA SER A 74 8.53 -2.19 4.99
C SER A 74 9.42 -2.31 3.77
N ASP A 75 8.92 -3.02 2.77
CA ASP A 75 9.39 -2.96 1.39
C ASP A 75 8.86 -1.69 0.70
N PHE A 76 9.55 -1.23 -0.35
CA PHE A 76 9.23 0.05 -1.01
C PHE A 76 7.95 0.00 -1.84
N ALA A 77 7.76 -1.05 -2.66
CA ALA A 77 6.66 -1.08 -3.63
C ALA A 77 5.27 -0.90 -3.01
N GLY A 78 4.33 -0.38 -3.80
CA GLY A 78 2.90 -0.34 -3.47
C GLY A 78 2.18 -1.68 -3.62
N VAL A 79 2.91 -2.77 -3.89
CA VAL A 79 2.39 -4.14 -4.04
C VAL A 79 2.53 -4.90 -2.73
N PRO A 80 1.44 -5.32 -2.07
CA PRO A 80 1.50 -5.96 -0.75
C PRO A 80 2.10 -7.37 -0.76
N THR A 81 2.26 -7.99 -1.92
CA THR A 81 2.83 -9.32 -2.12
C THR A 81 4.18 -9.29 -2.82
N VAL A 82 4.84 -8.13 -2.92
CA VAL A 82 6.17 -8.04 -3.54
C VAL A 82 7.14 -8.97 -2.81
N PRO A 83 7.93 -9.82 -3.51
CA PRO A 83 8.97 -10.61 -2.89
C PRO A 83 10.07 -9.71 -2.31
N ASP A 84 10.59 -10.07 -1.13
CA ASP A 84 11.64 -9.25 -0.46
C ASP A 84 12.95 -9.18 -1.28
N GLY A 85 13.22 -10.18 -2.11
CA GLY A 85 14.36 -10.20 -3.03
C GLY A 85 14.16 -9.40 -4.32
N ASP A 86 12.95 -8.90 -4.59
CA ASP A 86 12.66 -8.14 -5.81
C ASP A 86 13.30 -6.74 -5.75
N PRO A 87 13.90 -6.24 -6.84
CA PRO A 87 14.42 -4.87 -6.92
C PRO A 87 13.40 -3.78 -6.54
N LEU A 88 12.12 -3.99 -6.86
CA LEU A 88 11.02 -3.08 -6.48
C LEU A 88 10.78 -3.02 -4.96
N ALA A 89 11.28 -3.97 -4.20
CA ALA A 89 11.18 -3.94 -2.75
C ALA A 89 12.17 -2.98 -2.08
N SER A 90 13.15 -2.45 -2.82
CA SER A 90 14.16 -1.49 -2.35
C SER A 90 13.90 -0.05 -2.81
N PRO A 91 14.29 0.97 -2.01
CA PRO A 91 14.91 0.89 -0.68
C PRO A 91 13.93 0.48 0.42
N ARG A 92 14.42 -0.18 1.48
CA ARG A 92 13.60 -0.56 2.64
C ARG A 92 13.19 0.68 3.44
N GLY A 93 12.01 0.62 4.04
CA GLY A 93 11.51 1.69 4.89
C GLY A 93 11.60 1.36 6.37
N MET A 94 11.95 2.36 7.18
CA MET A 94 11.80 2.34 8.64
C MET A 94 11.12 3.63 9.08
N ALA A 95 9.99 3.50 9.78
CA ALA A 95 9.30 4.63 10.38
C ALA A 95 9.15 4.42 11.89
N ILE A 96 9.39 5.47 12.67
CA ILE A 96 9.43 5.42 14.13
C ILE A 96 8.45 6.48 14.65
N LYS A 97 7.54 6.07 15.52
CA LYS A 97 6.62 6.95 16.24
C LYS A 97 6.96 6.91 17.73
N PHE A 98 7.30 8.06 18.28
CA PHE A 98 7.56 8.24 19.70
C PHE A 98 6.26 8.62 20.42
N HIS A 99 5.95 7.92 21.50
CA HIS A 99 4.76 8.17 22.31
C HIS A 99 5.15 8.95 23.56
N LEU A 100 4.75 10.20 23.62
CA LEU A 100 5.09 11.12 24.69
C LEU A 100 3.93 11.25 25.70
N PRO A 101 4.20 11.73 26.92
CA PRO A 101 3.15 12.03 27.90
C PRO A 101 2.05 12.93 27.32
N GLY A 102 0.83 12.77 27.80
CA GLY A 102 -0.32 13.56 27.32
C GLY A 102 -0.85 13.17 25.95
N GLY A 103 -0.47 12.00 25.39
CA GLY A 103 -0.90 11.53 24.09
C GLY A 103 -0.25 12.25 22.90
N ILE A 104 0.82 13.02 23.16
CA ILE A 104 1.61 13.67 22.13
C ILE A 104 2.44 12.62 21.41
N VAL A 105 2.57 12.75 20.08
CA VAL A 105 3.42 11.88 19.28
C VAL A 105 4.28 12.69 18.31
N THR A 106 5.47 12.16 17.98
CA THR A 106 6.36 12.70 16.94
C THR A 106 6.94 11.55 16.13
N ASP A 107 7.22 11.79 14.85
CA ASP A 107 7.53 10.71 13.92
C ASP A 107 8.87 10.96 13.19
N ILE A 108 9.63 9.89 12.95
CA ILE A 108 10.76 9.85 12.02
C ILE A 108 10.39 8.90 10.88
N VAL A 109 10.65 9.29 9.63
CA VAL A 109 10.49 8.45 8.44
C VAL A 109 11.81 8.36 7.70
N ALA A 110 12.35 7.16 7.60
CA ALA A 110 13.65 6.87 7.03
C ALA A 110 13.57 5.72 5.99
N GLN A 111 14.59 5.61 5.15
CA GLN A 111 14.74 4.56 4.16
C GLN A 111 16.19 4.10 4.06
N SER A 112 16.43 2.90 3.49
CA SER A 112 17.77 2.28 3.41
C SER A 112 18.66 2.86 2.29
N TYR A 113 18.38 4.06 1.82
CA TYR A 113 19.21 4.78 0.86
C TYR A 113 19.32 6.25 1.28
N ASP A 114 20.55 6.81 1.27
CA ASP A 114 20.78 8.22 1.63
C ASP A 114 20.59 9.13 0.42
N GLY A 115 19.35 9.47 0.14
CA GLY A 115 18.94 10.37 -0.94
C GLY A 115 17.50 10.15 -1.34
N PHE A 116 16.97 11.11 -2.09
CA PHE A 116 15.64 11.07 -2.67
C PHE A 116 15.74 11.38 -4.18
N PRO A 117 14.83 10.91 -5.04
CA PRO A 117 14.99 11.11 -6.48
C PRO A 117 14.91 12.57 -6.92
N VAL A 118 14.16 13.40 -6.18
CA VAL A 118 13.86 14.79 -6.59
C VAL A 118 13.76 15.73 -5.38
N ARG A 119 13.79 17.04 -5.64
CA ARG A 119 13.74 18.09 -4.61
C ARG A 119 12.31 18.49 -4.22
N THR A 120 11.34 18.42 -5.17
CA THR A 120 9.98 18.94 -4.96
C THR A 120 8.90 17.88 -5.21
N ALA A 121 7.67 18.16 -4.74
CA ALA A 121 6.51 17.30 -4.96
C ALA A 121 6.07 17.31 -6.44
N GLU A 122 6.21 18.43 -7.11
CA GLU A 122 5.93 18.61 -8.54
C GLU A 122 6.83 17.73 -9.39
N GLU A 123 8.14 17.79 -9.15
CA GLU A 123 9.12 16.90 -9.80
C GLU A 123 8.86 15.43 -9.48
N PHE A 124 8.43 15.12 -8.23
CA PHE A 124 8.08 13.77 -7.84
C PHE A 124 6.90 13.22 -8.65
N LEU A 125 5.87 14.02 -8.89
CA LEU A 125 4.75 13.65 -9.74
C LEU A 125 5.20 13.32 -11.17
N VAL A 126 6.07 14.16 -11.74
CA VAL A 126 6.63 13.93 -13.09
C VAL A 126 7.47 12.67 -13.13
N PHE A 127 8.33 12.45 -12.13
CA PHE A 127 9.16 11.24 -12.00
C PHE A 127 8.31 9.97 -11.94
N VAL A 128 7.28 9.92 -11.08
CA VAL A 128 6.42 8.75 -10.94
C VAL A 128 5.63 8.47 -12.21
N ARG A 129 5.14 9.51 -12.89
CA ARG A 129 4.46 9.38 -14.19
C ARG A 129 5.40 8.86 -15.28
N ALA A 130 6.62 9.36 -15.33
CA ALA A 130 7.63 8.89 -16.26
C ALA A 130 7.97 7.41 -16.01
N LEU A 131 8.11 7.00 -14.74
CA LEU A 131 8.33 5.61 -14.37
C LEU A 131 7.15 4.71 -14.77
N ALA A 132 5.91 5.13 -14.51
CA ALA A 132 4.71 4.38 -14.87
C ALA A 132 4.52 4.24 -16.40
N ALA A 133 5.00 5.23 -17.18
CA ALA A 133 4.94 5.23 -18.64
C ALA A 133 6.12 4.49 -19.29
N SER A 134 7.04 3.90 -18.54
CA SER A 134 8.28 3.28 -19.04
C SER A 134 8.27 1.78 -18.71
N GLY A 135 7.72 0.98 -19.62
CA GLY A 135 7.74 -0.49 -19.54
C GLY A 135 8.69 -1.11 -20.58
N PRO A 136 8.90 -2.42 -20.53
CA PRO A 136 9.78 -3.13 -21.45
C PRO A 136 9.33 -3.04 -22.92
N GLU A 137 8.06 -2.78 -23.17
CA GLU A 137 7.49 -2.63 -24.52
C GLU A 137 7.56 -1.19 -25.05
N VAL A 138 8.05 -0.23 -24.25
CA VAL A 138 8.13 1.18 -24.64
C VAL A 138 9.43 1.43 -25.40
N PRO A 139 9.38 2.02 -26.64
CA PRO A 139 10.58 2.32 -27.41
C PRO A 139 11.53 3.25 -26.66
N SER A 140 12.85 3.05 -26.86
CA SER A 140 13.89 3.93 -26.31
C SER A 140 14.05 5.19 -27.19
N PRO A 141 14.28 6.39 -26.58
CA PRO A 141 14.33 6.63 -25.14
C PRO A 141 12.95 6.57 -24.52
N THR A 142 12.86 5.94 -23.33
CA THR A 142 11.61 5.92 -22.56
C THR A 142 11.40 7.25 -21.83
N PRO A 143 10.15 7.59 -21.42
CA PRO A 143 9.90 8.79 -20.61
C PRO A 143 10.76 8.88 -19.35
N LEU A 144 11.07 7.73 -18.71
CA LEU A 144 12.00 7.69 -17.57
C LEU A 144 13.43 8.03 -18.00
N ALA A 145 13.91 7.51 -19.13
CA ALA A 145 15.25 7.80 -19.62
C ALA A 145 15.43 9.31 -19.90
N ASP A 146 14.43 9.96 -20.53
CA ASP A 146 14.43 11.39 -20.78
C ASP A 146 14.41 12.20 -19.48
N PHE A 147 13.61 11.78 -18.49
CA PHE A 147 13.60 12.42 -17.19
C PHE A 147 14.96 12.30 -16.50
N LEU A 148 15.56 11.11 -16.46
CA LEU A 148 16.86 10.88 -15.83
C LEU A 148 18.00 11.63 -16.51
N ALA A 149 17.92 11.86 -17.81
CA ALA A 149 18.91 12.65 -18.57
C ALA A 149 18.96 14.11 -18.10
N SER A 150 17.83 14.67 -17.67
CA SER A 150 17.71 16.05 -17.19
C SER A 150 17.76 16.21 -15.67
N HIS A 151 17.71 15.10 -14.90
CA HIS A 151 17.68 15.09 -13.43
C HIS A 151 18.79 14.19 -12.85
N PRO A 152 20.02 14.71 -12.69
CA PRO A 152 21.17 13.90 -12.24
C PRO A 152 20.95 13.22 -10.88
N GLN A 153 20.20 13.84 -9.98
CA GLN A 153 19.87 13.28 -8.66
C GLN A 153 18.95 12.05 -8.79
N ALA A 154 17.91 12.16 -9.64
CA ALA A 154 17.03 11.05 -9.95
C ALA A 154 17.78 9.89 -10.62
N LYS A 155 18.69 10.20 -11.53
CA LYS A 155 19.57 9.21 -12.16
C LYS A 155 20.42 8.49 -11.14
N ARG A 156 21.09 9.22 -10.26
CA ARG A 156 21.89 8.64 -9.15
C ARG A 156 21.01 7.76 -8.25
N PHE A 157 19.81 8.21 -7.88
CA PHE A 157 18.87 7.41 -7.09
C PHE A 157 18.47 6.11 -7.79
N ALA A 158 18.16 6.17 -9.09
CA ALA A 158 17.73 5.01 -9.88
C ALA A 158 18.86 3.98 -10.05
N GLU A 159 20.08 4.44 -10.35
CA GLU A 159 21.23 3.59 -10.68
C GLU A 159 22.05 3.14 -9.46
N ALA A 160 21.85 3.77 -8.29
CA ALA A 160 22.60 3.40 -7.09
C ALA A 160 22.31 1.96 -6.67
N PRO A 161 23.33 1.20 -6.27
CA PRO A 161 23.14 -0.12 -5.68
C PRO A 161 22.26 -0.05 -4.43
N LYS A 162 21.30 -0.95 -4.34
CA LYS A 162 20.43 -1.15 -3.17
C LYS A 162 20.45 -2.63 -2.82
N PRO A 163 21.52 -3.10 -2.16
CA PRO A 163 21.67 -4.51 -1.84
C PRO A 163 20.51 -5.00 -0.96
N VAL A 164 20.18 -6.27 -1.08
CA VAL A 164 19.11 -6.88 -0.28
C VAL A 164 19.67 -7.17 1.12
N PRO A 165 19.11 -6.61 2.20
CA PRO A 165 19.60 -6.87 3.54
C PRO A 165 19.29 -8.33 3.96
N ALA A 166 20.14 -8.91 4.82
CA ALA A 166 19.87 -10.21 5.42
C ALA A 166 18.71 -10.14 6.43
N SER A 167 18.48 -8.96 7.03
CA SER A 167 17.41 -8.66 7.99
C SER A 167 17.09 -7.16 7.96
N PHE A 168 15.85 -6.79 8.29
CA PHE A 168 15.53 -5.40 8.65
C PHE A 168 16.37 -4.88 9.83
N ALA A 169 16.83 -5.78 10.70
CA ALA A 169 17.63 -5.45 11.87
C ALA A 169 19.15 -5.33 11.59
N THR A 170 19.59 -5.61 10.38
CA THR A 170 20.98 -5.47 9.91
C THR A 170 21.08 -4.48 8.74
N GLU A 171 20.13 -3.56 8.64
CA GLU A 171 20.09 -2.50 7.63
C GLU A 171 20.21 -1.12 8.27
N SER A 172 20.89 -0.21 7.59
CA SER A 172 20.96 1.21 7.97
C SER A 172 19.86 2.02 7.30
N TYR A 173 19.29 2.98 8.05
CA TYR A 173 18.22 3.83 7.53
C TYR A 173 18.57 5.31 7.65
N TYR A 174 18.16 6.08 6.66
CA TYR A 174 18.49 7.47 6.47
C TYR A 174 17.24 8.32 6.44
N GLY A 175 17.14 9.30 7.34
CA GLY A 175 16.18 10.39 7.23
C GLY A 175 16.77 11.42 6.25
N VAL A 176 16.27 11.42 5.01
CA VAL A 176 16.83 12.22 3.91
C VAL A 176 16.53 13.71 4.02
N ASN A 177 15.46 14.07 4.73
CA ASN A 177 15.09 15.47 4.93
C ASN A 177 15.88 16.09 6.08
N ALA A 178 16.22 17.36 5.96
CA ALA A 178 16.84 18.13 7.04
C ALA A 178 15.77 18.73 7.97
N PHE A 179 16.11 18.80 9.26
CA PHE A 179 15.33 19.45 10.31
C PHE A 179 16.22 20.42 11.07
N ARG A 180 15.61 21.41 11.71
CA ARG A 180 16.29 22.32 12.65
C ARG A 180 16.10 21.81 14.07
N PHE A 181 17.19 21.54 14.74
CA PHE A 181 17.24 21.07 16.12
C PHE A 181 17.66 22.23 17.01
N THR A 182 16.84 22.61 17.99
CA THR A 182 17.12 23.71 18.91
C THR A 182 17.21 23.16 20.31
N ASN A 183 18.37 23.38 20.97
CA ASN A 183 18.59 22.95 22.35
C ASN A 183 18.01 23.94 23.39
N ARG A 184 18.21 23.68 24.67
CA ARG A 184 17.69 24.53 25.77
C ARG A 184 18.33 25.91 25.83
N GLU A 185 19.55 26.03 25.37
CA GLU A 185 20.30 27.27 25.27
C GLU A 185 19.89 28.15 24.07
N GLY A 186 18.95 27.63 23.23
CA GLY A 186 18.49 28.33 22.04
C GLY A 186 19.40 28.14 20.80
N VAL A 187 20.45 27.34 20.91
CA VAL A 187 21.33 27.04 19.78
C VAL A 187 20.59 26.12 18.79
N SER A 188 20.40 26.60 17.56
CA SER A 188 19.72 25.87 16.48
C SER A 188 20.74 25.41 15.44
N ARG A 189 20.63 24.13 15.03
CA ARG A 189 21.46 23.52 14.00
C ARG A 189 20.61 22.66 13.08
N ALA A 190 20.92 22.67 11.77
CA ALA A 190 20.32 21.74 10.84
C ALA A 190 20.96 20.35 10.97
N GLY A 191 20.14 19.32 10.79
CA GLY A 191 20.59 17.94 10.88
C GLY A 191 19.67 16.96 10.16
N ARG A 192 20.19 15.77 9.86
CA ARG A 192 19.46 14.64 9.27
C ARG A 192 19.58 13.43 10.16
N TYR A 193 18.49 12.70 10.33
CA TYR A 193 18.50 11.46 11.11
C TYR A 193 19.28 10.35 10.41
N ARG A 194 20.00 9.55 11.22
CA ARG A 194 20.69 8.33 10.84
C ARG A 194 20.31 7.24 11.82
N VAL A 195 19.88 6.08 11.32
CA VAL A 195 19.54 4.92 12.15
C VAL A 195 20.50 3.81 11.78
N ARG A 196 21.30 3.36 12.72
CA ARG A 196 22.36 2.37 12.52
C ARG A 196 22.06 1.12 13.34
N PRO A 197 22.06 -0.09 12.73
CA PRO A 197 21.86 -1.33 13.48
C PRO A 197 23.04 -1.58 14.43
N GLU A 198 22.77 -1.94 15.69
CA GLU A 198 23.83 -2.38 16.61
C GLU A 198 24.44 -3.73 16.21
N ALA A 199 23.67 -4.56 15.51
CA ALA A 199 24.14 -5.84 14.97
C ALA A 199 25.14 -5.71 13.81
N GLY A 200 25.34 -4.47 13.29
CA GLY A 200 26.08 -4.24 12.05
C GLY A 200 25.24 -4.42 10.79
N GLU A 201 25.76 -3.97 9.66
CA GLU A 201 25.13 -4.13 8.36
C GLU A 201 25.46 -5.50 7.76
N GLU A 202 24.46 -6.19 7.21
CA GLU A 202 24.63 -7.47 6.53
C GLU A 202 23.71 -7.54 5.32
N HIS A 203 24.28 -7.83 4.16
CA HIS A 203 23.57 -7.91 2.90
C HIS A 203 23.80 -9.26 2.22
N LEU A 204 22.79 -9.73 1.51
CA LEU A 204 22.84 -10.93 0.71
C LEU A 204 23.40 -10.63 -0.68
N ASP A 205 24.13 -11.56 -1.25
CA ASP A 205 24.40 -11.50 -2.67
C ASP A 205 23.13 -11.82 -3.50
N ALA A 206 23.15 -11.48 -4.81
CA ALA A 206 21.99 -11.66 -5.67
C ALA A 206 21.51 -13.11 -5.77
N ALA A 207 22.42 -14.09 -5.73
CA ALA A 207 22.10 -15.51 -5.81
C ALA A 207 21.48 -16.03 -4.50
N GLU A 208 21.94 -15.52 -3.36
CA GLU A 208 21.35 -15.80 -2.06
C GLU A 208 19.95 -15.19 -1.93
N ALA A 209 19.79 -13.92 -2.30
CA ALA A 209 18.51 -13.22 -2.27
C ALA A 209 17.45 -13.94 -3.12
N ALA A 210 17.83 -14.41 -4.31
CA ALA A 210 16.93 -15.13 -5.22
C ALA A 210 16.47 -16.51 -4.70
N ARG A 211 17.20 -17.10 -3.74
CA ARG A 211 16.85 -18.40 -3.13
C ARG A 211 16.01 -18.27 -1.86
N ARG A 212 15.87 -17.05 -1.33
CA ARG A 212 15.09 -16.82 -0.11
C ARG A 212 13.58 -16.89 -0.38
N PRO A 213 12.76 -17.27 0.61
CA PRO A 213 11.31 -17.17 0.53
C PRO A 213 10.86 -15.74 0.25
N GLU A 214 9.68 -15.58 -0.35
CA GLU A 214 9.13 -14.27 -0.75
C GLU A 214 8.99 -13.25 0.40
N SER A 215 8.89 -13.71 1.64
CA SER A 215 8.71 -12.86 2.84
C SER A 215 9.79 -13.09 3.90
N PHE A 216 11.01 -13.44 3.49
CA PHE A 216 12.07 -13.87 4.40
C PHE A 216 12.49 -12.78 5.41
N LEU A 217 12.45 -11.50 5.03
CA LEU A 217 12.77 -10.39 5.94
C LEU A 217 11.77 -10.27 7.09
N PHE A 218 10.49 -10.49 6.78
CA PHE A 218 9.42 -10.45 7.75
C PHE A 218 9.43 -11.67 8.68
N GLU A 219 9.80 -12.83 8.16
CA GLU A 219 9.94 -14.07 8.92
C GLU A 219 11.18 -13.99 9.82
N GLU A 220 12.32 -13.57 9.29
CA GLU A 220 13.55 -13.38 10.05
C GLU A 220 13.37 -12.41 11.21
N LEU A 221 12.73 -11.25 10.96
CA LEU A 221 12.49 -10.28 12.03
C LEU A 221 11.59 -10.87 13.14
N ARG A 222 10.55 -11.63 12.78
CA ARG A 222 9.70 -12.31 13.77
C ARG A 222 10.48 -13.27 14.63
N GLU A 223 11.31 -14.12 14.02
CA GLU A 223 12.16 -15.08 14.72
C GLU A 223 13.23 -14.40 15.57
N ARG A 224 13.83 -13.32 15.08
CA ARG A 224 14.82 -12.53 15.82
C ARG A 224 14.21 -11.94 17.09
N LEU A 225 13.02 -11.36 17.00
CA LEU A 225 12.35 -10.75 18.14
C LEU A 225 11.93 -11.76 19.21
N LEU A 226 11.75 -13.04 18.87
CA LEU A 226 11.55 -14.11 19.85
C LEU A 226 12.83 -14.43 20.66
N ARG A 227 14.01 -14.16 20.09
CA ARG A 227 15.31 -14.39 20.73
C ARG A 227 15.80 -13.19 21.54
N GLY A 228 15.35 -12.00 21.19
CA GLY A 228 15.72 -10.76 21.88
C GLY A 228 15.43 -9.51 21.05
N PRO A 229 15.63 -8.32 21.60
CA PRO A 229 15.33 -7.08 20.92
C PRO A 229 16.29 -6.80 19.76
N ALA A 230 15.75 -6.27 18.65
CA ALA A 230 16.55 -5.65 17.60
C ALA A 230 16.87 -4.20 18.01
N ARG A 231 18.17 -3.84 18.04
CA ARG A 231 18.62 -2.54 18.55
C ARG A 231 19.21 -1.69 17.45
N PHE A 232 18.92 -0.40 17.52
CA PHE A 232 19.43 0.60 16.58
C PHE A 232 19.91 1.84 17.34
N ARG A 233 21.04 2.37 16.95
CA ARG A 233 21.48 3.69 17.37
C ARG A 233 20.80 4.74 16.52
N LEU A 234 20.12 5.68 17.15
CA LEU A 234 19.59 6.88 16.50
C LEU A 234 20.61 7.98 16.61
N LEU A 235 21.06 8.53 15.49
CA LEU A 235 22.01 9.63 15.42
C LEU A 235 21.39 10.79 14.62
N VAL A 236 21.96 11.98 14.82
CA VAL A 236 21.77 13.11 13.92
C VAL A 236 23.11 13.47 13.29
N GLN A 237 23.15 13.53 11.98
CA GLN A 237 24.25 14.10 11.21
C GLN A 237 24.00 15.61 11.11
N LEU A 238 24.93 16.42 11.65
CA LEU A 238 24.82 17.88 11.67
C LEU A 238 25.34 18.46 10.36
N ALA A 239 24.66 19.48 9.84
CA ALA A 239 25.11 20.23 8.69
C ALA A 239 26.32 21.10 9.05
N ASP A 240 27.26 21.23 8.10
CA ASP A 240 28.24 22.28 8.07
C ASP A 240 27.76 23.45 7.19
N GLU A 241 28.51 24.57 7.22
CA GLU A 241 28.21 25.70 6.35
C GLU A 241 28.27 25.32 4.88
N GLY A 242 27.23 25.68 4.12
CA GLY A 242 27.10 25.37 2.70
C GLY A 242 26.43 24.03 2.38
N ASP A 243 26.13 23.19 3.37
CA ASP A 243 25.36 21.97 3.12
C ASP A 243 23.91 22.30 2.72
N PRO A 244 23.34 21.61 1.71
CA PRO A 244 21.98 21.85 1.28
C PRO A 244 20.98 21.35 2.34
N ILE A 245 20.34 22.26 3.05
CA ILE A 245 19.32 21.95 4.06
C ILE A 245 17.89 22.05 3.51
N ASP A 246 17.76 22.39 2.24
CA ASP A 246 16.52 22.60 1.49
C ASP A 246 16.32 21.57 0.36
N ASP A 247 17.20 20.57 0.26
CA ASP A 247 17.17 19.56 -0.79
C ASP A 247 17.51 18.15 -0.25
N GLY A 248 16.47 17.33 -0.06
CA GLY A 248 16.60 15.95 0.38
C GLY A 248 17.14 14.98 -0.69
N SER A 249 17.29 15.42 -1.94
CA SER A 249 17.85 14.61 -3.02
C SER A 249 19.39 14.58 -3.03
N LEU A 250 20.02 15.52 -2.32
CA LEU A 250 21.47 15.66 -2.22
C LEU A 250 21.95 15.08 -0.88
N PRO A 251 22.68 13.97 -0.87
CA PRO A 251 23.29 13.46 0.36
C PRO A 251 24.40 14.40 0.86
N TRP A 252 24.56 14.48 2.17
CA TRP A 252 25.66 15.21 2.77
C TRP A 252 26.92 14.32 2.82
N PRO A 253 28.12 14.91 2.84
CA PRO A 253 29.37 14.16 3.02
C PRO A 253 29.32 13.27 4.28
N GLU A 254 29.80 12.04 4.16
CA GLU A 254 29.80 11.06 5.26
C GLU A 254 30.60 11.55 6.48
N GLY A 255 31.67 12.30 6.26
CA GLY A 255 32.51 12.86 7.33
C GLY A 255 31.88 13.95 8.18
N ARG A 256 30.62 14.34 7.95
CA ARG A 256 29.92 15.31 8.80
C ARG A 256 29.75 14.77 10.21
N ARG A 257 29.83 15.67 11.19
CA ARG A 257 29.69 15.33 12.61
C ARG A 257 28.37 14.64 12.87
N GLN A 258 28.43 13.48 13.49
CA GLN A 258 27.25 12.75 13.98
C GLN A 258 27.20 12.79 15.50
N VAL A 259 26.02 13.03 16.04
CA VAL A 259 25.76 13.02 17.49
C VAL A 259 24.73 11.94 17.77
N GLU A 260 25.02 11.09 18.74
CA GLU A 260 24.08 10.04 19.16
C GLU A 260 22.94 10.68 19.96
N LEU A 261 21.70 10.37 19.52
CA LEU A 261 20.47 10.80 20.18
C LEU A 261 19.93 9.72 21.12
N GLY A 262 20.29 8.45 20.94
CA GLY A 262 19.86 7.34 21.78
C GLY A 262 19.75 6.01 21.06
N THR A 263 19.22 5.03 21.77
CA THR A 263 19.00 3.65 21.25
C THR A 263 17.52 3.33 21.16
N ILE A 264 17.10 2.81 20.02
CA ILE A 264 15.79 2.23 19.78
C ILE A 264 15.93 0.71 20.00
N ALA A 265 15.17 0.15 20.92
CA ALA A 265 15.07 -1.29 21.15
C ALA A 265 13.68 -1.77 20.71
N VAL A 266 13.63 -2.45 19.56
CA VAL A 266 12.43 -3.10 19.04
C VAL A 266 12.27 -4.44 19.72
N THR A 267 11.18 -4.66 20.45
CA THR A 267 11.02 -5.80 21.36
C THR A 267 10.03 -6.85 20.90
N SER A 268 8.98 -6.44 20.19
CA SER A 268 7.91 -7.37 19.80
C SER A 268 7.17 -6.88 18.55
N ARG A 269 6.61 -7.82 17.80
CA ARG A 269 5.65 -7.55 16.74
C ARG A 269 4.25 -7.37 17.33
N LEU A 270 3.47 -6.42 16.80
CA LEU A 270 2.05 -6.31 17.17
C LEU A 270 1.25 -7.51 16.68
N ALA A 271 0.38 -8.04 17.54
CA ALA A 271 -0.41 -9.25 17.26
C ALA A 271 -1.36 -9.04 16.06
N ASP A 272 -2.11 -7.95 16.03
CA ASP A 272 -3.00 -7.58 14.94
C ASP A 272 -2.33 -6.58 13.98
N ASN A 273 -1.30 -7.08 13.29
CA ASN A 273 -0.52 -6.26 12.36
C ASN A 273 -1.39 -5.62 11.27
N VAL A 274 -2.37 -6.35 10.72
CA VAL A 274 -3.20 -5.89 9.60
C VAL A 274 -4.09 -4.71 10.01
N ALA A 275 -4.78 -4.80 11.14
CA ALA A 275 -5.66 -3.73 11.60
C ALA A 275 -4.87 -2.49 12.04
N VAL A 276 -3.71 -2.69 12.68
CA VAL A 276 -2.82 -1.58 13.07
C VAL A 276 -2.21 -0.91 11.85
N GLU A 277 -1.64 -1.66 10.90
CA GLU A 277 -1.09 -1.16 9.63
C GLU A 277 -2.06 -0.20 8.93
N ARG A 278 -3.31 -0.56 8.89
CA ARG A 278 -4.34 0.20 8.22
C ARG A 278 -4.58 1.56 8.87
N ARG A 279 -4.62 1.62 10.22
CA ARG A 279 -4.93 2.82 11.00
C ARG A 279 -3.70 3.64 11.37
N LEU A 280 -2.51 3.11 11.18
CA LEU A 280 -1.27 3.76 11.54
C LEU A 280 -0.84 4.76 10.46
N LEU A 281 -0.73 6.04 10.85
CA LEU A 281 -0.19 7.11 10.01
C LEU A 281 1.10 7.63 10.64
N PHE A 282 2.19 7.55 9.91
CA PHE A 282 3.43 8.29 10.20
C PHE A 282 3.40 9.61 9.43
N ASP A 283 3.85 10.68 10.06
CA ASP A 283 3.82 12.02 9.50
C ASP A 283 5.17 12.72 9.76
N PRO A 284 6.02 12.89 8.73
CA PRO A 284 7.35 13.48 8.91
C PRO A 284 7.32 14.96 9.34
N ALA A 285 6.17 15.63 9.24
CA ALA A 285 5.99 17.00 9.72
C ALA A 285 5.31 17.07 11.11
N ARG A 286 5.04 15.93 11.74
CA ARG A 286 4.52 15.87 13.11
C ARG A 286 5.69 15.99 14.09
N LEU A 287 6.01 17.23 14.41
CA LEU A 287 7.17 17.60 15.21
C LEU A 287 6.73 18.14 16.59
N VAL A 288 7.66 18.15 17.51
CA VAL A 288 7.51 18.71 18.87
C VAL A 288 8.49 19.86 19.09
N ASP A 289 8.27 20.65 20.13
CA ASP A 289 9.16 21.76 20.46
C ASP A 289 10.63 21.30 20.50
N GLY A 290 11.51 22.12 19.95
CA GLY A 290 12.93 21.81 19.77
C GLY A 290 13.28 21.11 18.45
N ILE A 291 12.30 20.76 17.63
CA ILE A 291 12.51 20.23 16.25
C ILE A 291 11.54 20.91 15.30
N GLU A 292 12.05 21.48 14.22
CA GLU A 292 11.29 22.17 13.19
C GLU A 292 11.71 21.68 11.80
N VAL A 293 10.81 21.79 10.79
CA VAL A 293 11.20 21.59 9.40
C VAL A 293 12.24 22.63 9.00
N SER A 294 13.20 22.24 8.17
CA SER A 294 14.10 23.18 7.50
C SER A 294 13.41 23.85 6.31
N GLU A 295 14.17 24.43 5.41
CA GLU A 295 13.70 24.99 4.15
C GLU A 295 13.34 23.92 3.09
N ASP A 296 13.52 22.63 3.42
CA ASP A 296 13.16 21.51 2.57
C ASP A 296 11.63 21.45 2.39
N PRO A 297 11.09 21.54 1.16
CA PRO A 297 9.66 21.51 0.92
C PRO A 297 9.04 20.12 1.08
N LEU A 298 9.85 19.05 1.02
CA LEU A 298 9.35 17.67 0.98
C LEU A 298 8.67 17.20 2.27
N PRO A 299 9.13 17.52 3.51
CA PRO A 299 8.45 17.05 4.72
C PRO A 299 6.98 17.44 4.77
N LEU A 300 6.64 18.69 4.43
CA LEU A 300 5.26 19.18 4.40
C LEU A 300 4.44 18.55 3.26
N ALA A 301 5.05 18.42 2.08
CA ALA A 301 4.40 17.77 0.95
C ALA A 301 4.15 16.27 1.23
N ARG A 302 5.11 15.55 1.82
CA ARG A 302 4.98 14.15 2.24
C ARG A 302 3.87 13.98 3.27
N SER A 303 3.78 14.87 4.26
CA SER A 303 2.70 14.89 5.25
C SER A 303 1.33 14.94 4.58
N ALA A 304 1.15 15.85 3.61
CA ALA A 304 -0.11 16.01 2.87
C ALA A 304 -0.43 14.80 1.98
N VAL A 305 0.54 14.26 1.24
CA VAL A 305 0.38 13.03 0.41
C VAL A 305 0.01 11.84 1.29
N TYR A 306 0.66 11.69 2.45
CA TYR A 306 0.37 10.59 3.38
C TYR A 306 -1.03 10.71 3.97
N ALA A 307 -1.52 11.93 4.24
CA ALA A 307 -2.89 12.18 4.69
C ALA A 307 -3.92 11.80 3.61
N VAL A 308 -3.66 12.10 2.33
CA VAL A 308 -4.51 11.64 1.20
C VAL A 308 -4.54 10.11 1.12
N ALA A 309 -3.37 9.48 1.13
CA ALA A 309 -3.26 8.02 1.06
C ALA A 309 -3.91 7.33 2.28
N TYR A 310 -3.82 7.95 3.47
CA TYR A 310 -4.46 7.46 4.68
C TYR A 310 -5.98 7.51 4.58
N ARG A 311 -6.56 8.63 4.15
CA ARG A 311 -8.00 8.75 3.93
C ARG A 311 -8.49 7.69 2.94
N ARG A 312 -7.88 7.61 1.75
CA ARG A 312 -8.26 6.63 0.72
C ARG A 312 -8.21 5.18 1.20
N ARG A 313 -7.31 4.88 2.15
CA ARG A 313 -7.17 3.55 2.74
C ARG A 313 -8.23 3.25 3.80
N ASN A 314 -8.79 4.29 4.45
CA ASN A 314 -9.66 4.15 5.63
C ASN A 314 -11.09 4.68 5.43
N ASP A 315 -11.36 5.45 4.38
CA ASP A 315 -12.69 6.01 4.14
C ASP A 315 -13.69 4.89 3.84
N GLU A 316 -14.91 5.02 4.39
CA GLU A 316 -16.03 4.20 3.96
C GLU A 316 -16.27 4.36 2.46
N ILE A 317 -16.45 3.25 1.79
CA ILE A 317 -16.67 3.20 0.35
C ILE A 317 -18.12 2.82 0.08
N GLN A 318 -18.78 3.62 -0.73
CA GLN A 318 -20.05 3.29 -1.34
C GLN A 318 -19.76 2.68 -2.72
N VAL A 319 -20.32 1.52 -3.01
CA VAL A 319 -20.20 0.85 -4.31
C VAL A 319 -21.57 0.43 -4.75
N GLU A 320 -21.98 0.83 -5.94
CA GLU A 320 -23.19 0.34 -6.59
C GLU A 320 -22.81 -0.71 -7.64
N VAL A 321 -23.31 -1.93 -7.47
CA VAL A 321 -23.17 -3.03 -8.44
C VAL A 321 -24.43 -3.07 -9.27
N ARG A 322 -24.31 -2.91 -10.58
CA ARG A 322 -25.44 -2.82 -11.53
C ARG A 322 -25.49 -4.07 -12.41
N GLY A 323 -26.70 -4.39 -12.87
CA GLY A 323 -26.95 -5.50 -13.79
C GLY A 323 -26.86 -6.87 -13.09
N VAL A 324 -27.04 -6.92 -11.79
CA VAL A 324 -27.11 -8.17 -11.03
C VAL A 324 -28.45 -8.83 -11.27
N HIS A 325 -28.50 -10.16 -11.50
CA HIS A 325 -29.78 -10.86 -11.64
C HIS A 325 -30.48 -10.97 -10.28
N LEU A 326 -31.40 -10.06 -10.04
CA LEU A 326 -32.27 -10.04 -8.86
C LEU A 326 -33.70 -10.14 -9.32
N CYS A 327 -34.33 -11.31 -9.22
CA CYS A 327 -35.71 -11.54 -9.70
C CYS A 327 -36.69 -11.82 -8.56
N CYS A 328 -36.22 -12.17 -7.37
CA CYS A 328 -37.03 -12.55 -6.24
C CYS A 328 -36.32 -12.34 -4.91
N GLN A 329 -37.04 -12.52 -3.79
CA GLN A 329 -36.48 -12.41 -2.46
C GLN A 329 -35.33 -13.41 -2.22
N GLY A 330 -35.41 -14.63 -2.80
CA GLY A 330 -34.32 -15.61 -2.69
C GLY A 330 -33.00 -15.15 -3.28
N CYS A 331 -33.00 -14.30 -4.32
CA CYS A 331 -31.79 -13.67 -4.84
C CYS A 331 -31.23 -12.65 -3.83
N VAL A 332 -32.10 -11.84 -3.20
CA VAL A 332 -31.70 -10.87 -2.17
C VAL A 332 -31.07 -11.59 -0.98
N ASP A 333 -31.76 -12.63 -0.47
CA ASP A 333 -31.29 -13.40 0.68
C ASP A 333 -29.92 -14.06 0.42
N ALA A 334 -29.69 -14.53 -0.82
CA ALA A 334 -28.41 -15.12 -1.22
C ALA A 334 -27.28 -14.07 -1.27
N VAL A 335 -27.55 -12.87 -1.78
CA VAL A 335 -26.57 -11.76 -1.76
C VAL A 335 -26.26 -11.35 -0.32
N ASP A 336 -27.29 -11.15 0.52
CA ASP A 336 -27.12 -10.76 1.91
C ASP A 336 -26.36 -11.84 2.71
N ALA A 337 -26.64 -13.10 2.47
CA ALA A 337 -25.90 -14.22 3.09
C ALA A 337 -24.43 -14.24 2.66
N ALA A 338 -24.13 -13.94 1.41
CA ALA A 338 -22.75 -13.85 0.91
C ALA A 338 -21.97 -12.71 1.58
N VAL A 339 -22.59 -11.55 1.78
CA VAL A 339 -21.97 -10.36 2.35
C VAL A 339 -21.89 -10.41 3.88
N LYS A 340 -22.82 -11.11 4.55
CA LYS A 340 -22.94 -11.17 6.02
C LYS A 340 -21.64 -11.51 6.77
N ASN A 341 -20.80 -12.34 6.16
CA ASN A 341 -19.53 -12.77 6.76
C ASN A 341 -18.36 -11.85 6.43
N VAL A 342 -18.59 -10.77 5.67
CA VAL A 342 -17.56 -9.79 5.34
C VAL A 342 -17.60 -8.65 6.36
N ALA A 343 -16.65 -8.66 7.28
CA ALA A 343 -16.61 -7.69 8.37
C ALA A 343 -16.52 -6.23 7.86
N GLY A 344 -17.44 -5.37 8.34
CA GLY A 344 -17.48 -3.95 8.00
C GLY A 344 -18.08 -3.65 6.62
N VAL A 345 -18.97 -4.52 6.14
CA VAL A 345 -19.78 -4.28 4.94
C VAL A 345 -21.25 -4.43 5.28
N ALA A 346 -22.06 -3.57 4.67
CA ALA A 346 -23.51 -3.70 4.60
C ALA A 346 -23.94 -3.72 3.13
N SER A 347 -24.96 -4.53 2.81
CA SER A 347 -25.56 -4.61 1.48
C SER A 347 -27.01 -4.12 1.51
N ARG A 348 -27.46 -3.59 0.38
CA ARG A 348 -28.87 -3.27 0.13
C ARG A 348 -29.17 -3.60 -1.35
N CYS A 349 -30.02 -4.58 -1.58
CA CYS A 349 -30.47 -4.97 -2.90
C CYS A 349 -31.71 -4.16 -3.34
N ASP A 350 -31.78 -3.86 -4.63
CA ASP A 350 -32.95 -3.28 -5.29
C ASP A 350 -33.29 -4.16 -6.49
N ILE A 351 -34.41 -4.90 -6.36
CA ILE A 351 -34.87 -5.87 -7.38
C ILE A 351 -35.30 -5.15 -8.66
N GLU A 352 -36.00 -4.01 -8.54
CA GLU A 352 -36.51 -3.27 -9.69
C GLU A 352 -35.38 -2.71 -10.55
N LYS A 353 -34.35 -2.14 -9.88
CA LYS A 353 -33.18 -1.59 -10.56
C LYS A 353 -32.11 -2.61 -10.89
N LYS A 354 -32.25 -3.83 -10.40
CA LYS A 354 -31.22 -4.89 -10.51
C LYS A 354 -29.84 -4.41 -10.00
N THR A 355 -29.84 -3.79 -8.83
CA THR A 355 -28.62 -3.24 -8.22
C THR A 355 -28.38 -3.74 -6.81
N VAL A 356 -27.12 -3.81 -6.42
CA VAL A 356 -26.68 -4.06 -5.04
C VAL A 356 -25.82 -2.87 -4.60
N ALA A 357 -26.31 -2.11 -3.64
CA ALA A 357 -25.55 -1.04 -3.00
C ALA A 357 -24.76 -1.63 -1.81
N LEU A 358 -23.45 -1.48 -1.84
CA LEU A 358 -22.53 -1.87 -0.75
C LEU A 358 -22.03 -0.63 -0.04
N THR A 359 -22.12 -0.63 1.29
CA THR A 359 -21.39 0.31 2.16
C THR A 359 -20.31 -0.48 2.86
N ALA A 360 -19.05 -0.19 2.56
CA ALA A 360 -17.91 -0.91 3.12
C ALA A 360 -17.02 0.04 3.91
N ARG A 361 -16.50 -0.45 5.04
CA ARG A 361 -15.56 0.33 5.87
C ARG A 361 -14.31 0.77 5.10
N ASP A 362 -14.04 0.16 3.92
CA ASP A 362 -12.88 0.41 3.08
C ASP A 362 -12.88 -0.42 1.79
N GLY A 363 -11.95 -0.11 0.88
CA GLY A 363 -11.84 -0.78 -0.41
C GLY A 363 -11.54 -2.28 -0.32
N ALA A 364 -10.79 -2.73 0.68
CA ALA A 364 -10.50 -4.17 0.83
C ALA A 364 -11.76 -4.93 1.27
N ALA A 365 -12.56 -4.36 2.16
CA ALA A 365 -13.84 -4.93 2.57
C ALA A 365 -14.84 -4.91 1.40
N ALA A 366 -14.87 -3.82 0.62
CA ALA A 366 -15.71 -3.74 -0.58
C ALA A 366 -15.34 -4.81 -1.61
N GLN A 367 -14.04 -4.99 -1.92
CA GLN A 367 -13.59 -6.03 -2.85
C GLN A 367 -13.94 -7.44 -2.35
N LYS A 368 -13.73 -7.73 -1.06
CA LYS A 368 -14.13 -9.02 -0.47
C LYS A 368 -15.63 -9.29 -0.59
N ALA A 369 -16.47 -8.26 -0.45
CA ALA A 369 -17.90 -8.38 -0.64
C ALA A 369 -18.25 -8.68 -2.12
N LEU A 370 -17.61 -7.99 -3.07
CA LEU A 370 -17.76 -8.26 -4.49
C LEU A 370 -17.35 -9.70 -4.85
N ASP A 371 -16.22 -10.17 -4.30
CA ASP A 371 -15.75 -11.55 -4.51
C ASP A 371 -16.72 -12.57 -3.90
N ALA A 372 -17.29 -12.27 -2.72
CA ALA A 372 -18.30 -13.14 -2.08
C ALA A 372 -19.60 -13.21 -2.89
N ILE A 373 -20.07 -12.06 -3.44
CA ILE A 373 -21.24 -12.00 -4.32
C ILE A 373 -20.98 -12.81 -5.61
N ALA A 374 -19.78 -12.67 -6.19
CA ALA A 374 -19.38 -13.45 -7.36
C ALA A 374 -19.31 -14.95 -7.06
N ALA A 375 -18.79 -15.35 -5.90
CA ALA A 375 -18.76 -16.76 -5.46
C ALA A 375 -20.17 -17.32 -5.17
N ALA A 376 -21.13 -16.47 -4.81
CA ALA A 376 -22.53 -16.84 -4.66
C ALA A 376 -23.29 -16.95 -6.01
N GLY A 377 -22.61 -16.78 -7.14
CA GLY A 377 -23.14 -16.98 -8.48
C GLY A 377 -23.75 -15.75 -9.14
N PHE A 378 -23.50 -14.54 -8.62
CA PHE A 378 -23.97 -13.28 -9.18
C PHE A 378 -22.85 -12.53 -9.89
N HIS A 379 -23.20 -11.78 -10.93
CA HIS A 379 -22.29 -10.89 -11.65
C HIS A 379 -22.94 -9.52 -11.83
N GLY A 380 -22.08 -8.48 -11.96
CA GLY A 380 -22.51 -7.11 -12.25
C GLY A 380 -21.31 -6.20 -12.49
N SER A 381 -21.59 -5.00 -12.96
CA SER A 381 -20.59 -3.93 -13.12
C SER A 381 -20.61 -3.00 -11.93
N THR A 382 -19.43 -2.53 -11.50
CA THR A 382 -19.32 -1.54 -10.42
C THR A 382 -19.19 -0.13 -11.00
N ASP A 383 -19.68 0.86 -10.27
CA ASP A 383 -19.47 2.28 -10.57
C ASP A 383 -18.09 2.79 -10.09
N ASN A 384 -17.35 1.96 -9.37
CA ASN A 384 -16.02 2.28 -8.86
C ASN A 384 -14.95 1.61 -9.72
N ALA A 385 -14.22 2.41 -10.51
CA ALA A 385 -13.17 1.91 -11.42
C ALA A 385 -12.01 1.15 -10.72
N ARG A 386 -11.91 1.24 -9.39
CA ARG A 386 -10.88 0.57 -8.58
C ARG A 386 -11.32 -0.78 -8.03
N LEU A 387 -12.58 -1.13 -8.22
CA LEU A 387 -13.19 -2.34 -7.69
C LEU A 387 -13.91 -3.08 -8.82
N ALA A 388 -13.74 -4.38 -8.90
CA ALA A 388 -14.37 -5.18 -9.94
C ALA A 388 -14.77 -6.55 -9.40
N MET A 389 -15.88 -7.07 -9.90
CA MET A 389 -16.20 -8.48 -9.72
C MET A 389 -15.30 -9.31 -10.63
N GLN A 390 -14.54 -10.23 -10.04
CA GLN A 390 -13.63 -11.06 -10.81
C GLN A 390 -14.41 -12.05 -11.68
N ALA A 391 -14.04 -12.14 -12.95
CA ALA A 391 -14.54 -13.16 -13.84
C ALA A 391 -13.97 -14.54 -13.46
N ALA A 392 -14.62 -15.63 -13.91
CA ALA A 392 -14.17 -17.00 -13.69
C ALA A 392 -12.69 -17.18 -14.02
N SER A 393 -11.93 -17.74 -13.09
CA SER A 393 -10.46 -17.78 -13.12
C SER A 393 -9.84 -18.74 -14.14
N SER A 394 -10.63 -19.55 -14.86
CA SER A 394 -10.11 -20.51 -15.86
C SER A 394 -11.14 -20.79 -16.95
N ILE A 395 -11.25 -19.85 -17.90
CA ILE A 395 -12.08 -20.10 -19.09
C ILE A 395 -11.26 -20.90 -20.10
N PRO A 396 -11.76 -22.07 -20.59
CA PRO A 396 -11.09 -22.82 -21.65
C PRO A 396 -10.87 -21.96 -22.91
N ARG A 397 -9.70 -22.04 -23.51
CA ARG A 397 -9.39 -21.30 -24.74
C ARG A 397 -10.07 -21.97 -25.96
N GLY A 398 -10.62 -21.15 -26.83
CA GLY A 398 -11.19 -21.61 -28.11
C GLY A 398 -12.62 -22.14 -28.00
N ARG A 399 -12.99 -23.02 -28.97
CA ARG A 399 -14.30 -23.65 -29.05
C ARG A 399 -14.31 -24.97 -28.28
N VAL A 400 -15.45 -25.27 -27.66
CA VAL A 400 -15.66 -26.50 -26.89
C VAL A 400 -16.93 -27.21 -27.37
N LYS A 401 -16.97 -28.53 -27.24
CA LYS A 401 -18.18 -29.33 -27.56
C LYS A 401 -19.07 -29.56 -26.35
N ARG A 402 -18.51 -29.46 -25.16
CA ARG A 402 -19.20 -29.59 -23.86
C ARG A 402 -18.52 -28.68 -22.85
N LEU A 403 -19.33 -28.06 -22.02
CA LEU A 403 -18.82 -27.21 -20.94
C LEU A 403 -19.70 -27.43 -19.70
N LYS A 404 -19.07 -27.78 -18.58
CA LYS A 404 -19.73 -27.85 -17.29
C LYS A 404 -19.71 -26.49 -16.66
N VAL A 405 -20.88 -25.95 -16.32
CA VAL A 405 -21.11 -24.70 -15.58
C VAL A 405 -21.42 -25.06 -14.14
N SER A 406 -20.82 -24.37 -13.17
CA SER A 406 -21.03 -24.63 -11.75
C SER A 406 -20.92 -23.32 -10.92
N GLY A 407 -21.52 -23.33 -9.72
CA GLY A 407 -21.51 -22.18 -8.80
C GLY A 407 -22.37 -21.01 -9.26
N ILE A 408 -23.28 -21.20 -10.17
CA ILE A 408 -24.24 -20.19 -10.63
C ILE A 408 -25.42 -20.09 -9.66
N HIS A 409 -25.94 -18.89 -9.42
CA HIS A 409 -27.18 -18.72 -8.66
C HIS A 409 -28.38 -19.05 -9.52
N ASN A 410 -29.20 -20.02 -9.08
CA ASN A 410 -30.38 -20.48 -9.81
C ASN A 410 -31.45 -20.97 -8.83
N CYS A 411 -32.09 -20.04 -8.11
CA CYS A 411 -33.00 -20.40 -7.02
C CYS A 411 -34.45 -20.64 -7.42
N CYS A 412 -34.88 -20.24 -8.62
CA CYS A 412 -36.28 -20.32 -9.08
C CYS A 412 -36.38 -20.41 -10.60
N ASP A 413 -37.60 -20.57 -11.09
CA ASP A 413 -37.90 -20.67 -12.54
C ASP A 413 -37.40 -19.43 -13.31
N LEU A 414 -37.59 -18.22 -12.78
CA LEU A 414 -37.12 -16.97 -13.42
C LEU A 414 -35.60 -16.90 -13.56
N CYS A 415 -34.85 -17.42 -12.57
CA CYS A 415 -33.40 -17.54 -12.70
C CYS A 415 -33.04 -18.55 -13.83
N CYS A 416 -33.70 -19.70 -13.86
CA CYS A 416 -33.46 -20.72 -14.87
C CYS A 416 -33.80 -20.23 -16.29
N GLU A 417 -34.90 -19.53 -16.46
CA GLU A 417 -35.30 -18.92 -17.74
C GLU A 417 -34.25 -17.90 -18.21
N ALA A 418 -33.80 -16.97 -17.35
CA ALA A 418 -32.78 -16.01 -17.70
C ALA A 418 -31.42 -16.66 -18.04
N ILE A 419 -31.06 -17.77 -17.37
CA ILE A 419 -29.87 -18.55 -17.70
C ILE A 419 -30.01 -19.17 -19.09
N LYS A 420 -31.14 -19.79 -19.37
CA LYS A 420 -31.43 -20.42 -20.70
C LYS A 420 -31.49 -19.39 -21.83
N GLU A 421 -32.08 -18.22 -21.57
CA GLU A 421 -32.08 -17.12 -22.54
C GLU A 421 -30.64 -16.66 -22.84
N ALA A 422 -29.79 -16.47 -21.80
CA ALA A 422 -28.39 -16.12 -22.00
C ALA A 422 -27.64 -17.20 -22.81
N ILE A 423 -27.84 -18.49 -22.51
CA ILE A 423 -27.24 -19.62 -23.23
C ILE A 423 -27.65 -19.61 -24.70
N ALA A 424 -28.93 -19.35 -24.99
CA ALA A 424 -29.48 -19.33 -26.35
C ALA A 424 -28.90 -18.22 -27.24
N THR A 425 -28.32 -17.16 -26.65
CA THR A 425 -27.62 -16.09 -27.42
C THR A 425 -26.25 -16.51 -27.95
N VAL A 426 -25.74 -17.68 -27.55
CA VAL A 426 -24.38 -18.11 -27.90
C VAL A 426 -24.38 -18.98 -29.13
N ASP A 427 -23.78 -18.49 -30.20
CA ASP A 427 -23.69 -19.21 -31.46
C ASP A 427 -22.99 -20.58 -31.33
N GLY A 428 -23.66 -21.61 -31.81
CA GLY A 428 -23.14 -22.98 -31.81
C GLY A 428 -23.53 -23.82 -30.58
N VAL A 429 -24.24 -23.27 -29.62
CA VAL A 429 -24.88 -24.06 -28.56
C VAL A 429 -26.08 -24.83 -29.14
N THR A 430 -26.21 -26.11 -28.77
CA THR A 430 -27.30 -26.98 -29.24
C THR A 430 -28.22 -27.44 -28.12
N ALA A 431 -27.73 -27.56 -26.89
CA ALA A 431 -28.55 -27.94 -25.74
C ALA A 431 -27.89 -27.55 -24.40
N ASP A 432 -28.70 -27.48 -23.36
CA ASP A 432 -28.29 -27.33 -21.96
C ASP A 432 -29.09 -28.27 -21.05
N THR A 433 -28.59 -28.50 -19.84
CA THR A 433 -29.26 -29.29 -18.79
C THR A 433 -29.66 -28.45 -17.58
N ALA A 434 -29.77 -27.13 -17.73
CA ALA A 434 -30.18 -26.23 -16.65
C ALA A 434 -31.61 -26.49 -16.24
N THR A 435 -31.83 -26.63 -14.93
CA THR A 435 -33.18 -26.81 -14.32
C THR A 435 -33.27 -25.92 -13.08
N PRO A 436 -34.47 -25.47 -12.70
CA PRO A 436 -34.63 -24.62 -11.50
C PRO A 436 -34.02 -25.28 -10.26
N GLY A 437 -33.30 -24.51 -9.47
CA GLY A 437 -32.58 -24.98 -8.28
C GLY A 437 -31.22 -25.63 -8.54
N ALA A 438 -30.90 -26.00 -9.79
CA ALA A 438 -29.59 -26.57 -10.11
C ALA A 438 -28.51 -25.51 -10.24
N THR A 439 -27.51 -25.55 -9.35
CA THR A 439 -26.35 -24.69 -9.39
C THR A 439 -25.22 -25.18 -10.30
N THR A 440 -25.44 -26.34 -10.92
CA THR A 440 -24.51 -27.01 -11.84
C THR A 440 -25.29 -27.64 -12.99
N PHE A 441 -24.85 -27.41 -14.24
CA PHE A 441 -25.42 -27.98 -15.44
C PHE A 441 -24.37 -28.07 -16.56
N GLU A 442 -24.71 -28.73 -17.64
CA GLU A 442 -23.88 -28.86 -18.85
C GLU A 442 -24.46 -28.09 -20.01
N VAL A 443 -23.60 -27.51 -20.83
CA VAL A 443 -23.92 -26.88 -22.12
C VAL A 443 -23.18 -27.64 -23.22
N THR A 444 -23.89 -28.02 -24.28
CA THR A 444 -23.34 -28.80 -25.41
C THR A 444 -23.52 -28.04 -26.72
N GLY A 445 -22.65 -28.32 -27.70
CA GLY A 445 -22.63 -27.67 -29.00
C GLY A 445 -21.20 -27.52 -29.51
N ASP A 446 -20.99 -26.68 -30.48
CA ASP A 446 -19.66 -26.23 -30.91
C ASP A 446 -19.58 -24.69 -30.75
N PHE A 447 -19.13 -24.21 -29.59
CA PHE A 447 -19.21 -22.80 -29.21
C PHE A 447 -17.95 -22.31 -28.50
N PRO A 448 -17.64 -20.99 -28.56
CA PRO A 448 -16.54 -20.44 -27.78
C PRO A 448 -16.91 -20.41 -26.28
N ALA A 449 -16.09 -21.00 -25.41
CA ALA A 449 -16.34 -21.03 -23.97
C ALA A 449 -16.42 -19.60 -23.37
N ALA A 450 -15.58 -18.66 -23.86
CA ALA A 450 -15.61 -17.27 -23.45
C ALA A 450 -16.91 -16.54 -23.81
N ALA A 451 -17.56 -16.90 -24.93
CA ALA A 451 -18.83 -16.31 -25.32
C ALA A 451 -19.94 -16.71 -24.35
N LEU A 452 -19.98 -17.99 -23.91
CA LEU A 452 -20.94 -18.45 -22.91
C LEU A 452 -20.76 -17.69 -21.57
N VAL A 453 -19.54 -17.59 -21.06
CA VAL A 453 -19.28 -16.86 -19.82
C VAL A 453 -19.68 -15.39 -19.95
N LYS A 454 -19.37 -14.76 -21.08
CA LYS A 454 -19.76 -13.37 -21.35
C LYS A 454 -21.30 -13.20 -21.37
N ALA A 455 -22.03 -14.13 -21.98
CA ALA A 455 -23.49 -14.11 -22.04
C ALA A 455 -24.10 -14.25 -20.63
N LEU A 456 -23.63 -15.21 -19.83
CA LEU A 456 -24.06 -15.40 -18.44
C LEU A 456 -23.77 -14.16 -17.59
N ASN A 457 -22.56 -13.57 -17.73
CA ASN A 457 -22.19 -12.35 -17.01
C ASN A 457 -23.08 -11.16 -17.41
N ALA A 458 -23.41 -11.02 -18.70
CA ALA A 458 -24.32 -9.97 -19.18
C ALA A 458 -25.75 -10.14 -18.64
N ALA A 459 -26.17 -11.39 -18.38
CA ALA A 459 -27.45 -11.69 -17.74
C ALA A 459 -27.41 -11.55 -16.19
N GLY A 460 -26.29 -11.16 -15.60
CA GLY A 460 -26.16 -10.92 -14.16
C GLY A 460 -25.73 -12.14 -13.34
N PHE A 461 -25.19 -13.19 -13.98
CA PHE A 461 -24.74 -14.42 -13.32
C PHE A 461 -23.23 -14.60 -13.41
N SER A 462 -22.60 -14.99 -12.30
CA SER A 462 -21.24 -15.50 -12.25
C SER A 462 -21.25 -17.03 -12.23
N ALA A 463 -20.32 -17.67 -12.91
CA ALA A 463 -20.18 -19.11 -12.90
C ALA A 463 -18.72 -19.53 -13.07
N GLN A 464 -18.37 -20.69 -12.52
CA GLN A 464 -17.14 -21.39 -12.83
C GLN A 464 -17.41 -22.36 -13.99
N VAL A 465 -16.47 -22.46 -14.92
CA VAL A 465 -16.61 -23.34 -16.10
C VAL A 465 -15.44 -24.30 -16.21
N ARG A 466 -15.72 -25.53 -16.58
CA ARG A 466 -14.73 -26.59 -16.84
C ARG A 466 -15.13 -27.39 -18.09
N PRO A 467 -14.12 -27.84 -18.87
CA PRO A 467 -14.37 -28.74 -20.01
C PRO A 467 -15.10 -30.01 -19.63
#